data_0b00171e950bcc0b2f8b0a0f14e25a65
#
_entry.id   0b00171e950bcc0b2f8b0a0f14e25a65
#
_cell.length_a   1.000
_cell.length_b   1.000
_cell.length_c   1.000
_cell.angle_alpha   90.00
_cell.angle_beta   90.00
_cell.angle_gamma   90.00
#
_symmetry.space_group_name_H-M   'P 1'
#
loop_
_entity.id
_entity.type
_entity.pdbx_description
1 polymer ?
#
loop_
_entity_poly.entity_id
_entity_poly.type
_entity_poly.pdbx_seq_one_letter_code
_entity_poly.pdbx_strand_id
1 'polypeptide(L)'
;LQEREVRVGGLAERGEQLLDDDARRHGAARRALVDRARAAGDRGEGLRTHVLRPTRHLVRPDDARWLLELSAPRVHQANGTLYRQVGTAGHGPETDLVVAAVQERPRTRRELAGLLAAHGRPLEGIALGYVLMRAELDRLLVSGPLDGKQQTYAAFDDRVPPGYGPLGERFDRDAALVELLRRYLASRAYATVKDVAQWSGFTLTDVRRALDLLDDEVVAVPGAGALDGLTLWRLADPGDRVLDPAPLVGALAPDGDPARPVVDLLQSYDELFQSFGESRRIVVADGVDLGDRLGSFIHAVAVDGVVVGRWRWVVGTRDVVVEPQWRRAPSPAEEAAFVAQVDAVRAHWGTPLA
;
A
#
# COMPACT_ATOMS: atom_id res chain seq x y z
N LEU A 1 19.71 17.75 19.85
CA LEU A 1 18.31 17.58 19.48
C LEU A 1 17.65 16.85 20.64
N GLN A 2 16.88 17.59 21.47
CA GLN A 2 16.15 17.02 22.61
C GLN A 2 14.95 16.26 22.06
N GLU A 3 14.89 14.96 22.31
CA GLU A 3 13.69 14.16 22.15
C GLU A 3 12.62 14.70 23.09
N ARG A 4 11.58 15.32 22.54
CA ARG A 4 10.39 15.70 23.31
C ARG A 4 9.39 14.55 23.29
N GLU A 5 9.26 13.90 24.41
CA GLU A 5 8.19 12.97 24.72
C GLU A 5 6.86 13.72 24.79
N VAL A 6 5.97 13.53 23.85
CA VAL A 6 4.60 14.08 23.95
C VAL A 6 3.79 13.14 24.82
N ARG A 7 3.78 13.39 26.13
CA ARG A 7 2.82 12.77 27.05
C ARG A 7 1.45 13.43 26.86
N VAL A 8 0.51 12.70 26.25
CA VAL A 8 -0.87 13.15 26.12
C VAL A 8 -1.63 12.81 27.39
N GLY A 9 -1.44 13.62 28.38
CA GLY A 9 -2.20 13.65 29.60
C GLY A 9 -2.37 15.10 30.05
N GLY A 10 -3.56 15.65 29.88
CA GLY A 10 -3.96 16.94 30.43
C GLY A 10 -3.73 18.14 29.52
N LEU A 11 -4.53 18.33 28.51
CA LEU A 11 -4.77 19.60 27.83
C LEU A 11 -6.19 20.08 28.09
N ALA A 12 -6.27 21.32 28.48
CA ALA A 12 -7.36 22.01 29.12
C ALA A 12 -8.74 21.98 28.42
N GLU A 13 -9.74 21.93 29.27
CA GLU A 13 -11.20 21.75 29.07
C GLU A 13 -11.94 22.74 28.16
N ARG A 14 -11.34 23.63 27.43
CA ARG A 14 -12.03 24.64 26.60
C ARG A 14 -11.87 24.53 25.09
N GLY A 15 -11.01 23.64 24.60
CA GLY A 15 -10.93 23.24 23.17
C GLY A 15 -11.72 21.95 22.87
N GLU A 16 -12.11 21.23 23.92
CA GLU A 16 -12.61 19.84 23.84
C GLU A 16 -13.94 19.69 23.11
N GLN A 17 -14.88 20.61 23.26
CA GLN A 17 -16.23 20.43 22.69
C GLN A 17 -16.28 20.58 21.17
N LEU A 18 -15.54 21.51 20.58
CA LEU A 18 -15.50 21.68 19.11
C LEU A 18 -14.66 20.61 18.42
N LEU A 19 -13.56 20.19 19.04
CA LEU A 19 -12.71 19.11 18.52
C LEU A 19 -13.38 17.75 18.70
N ASP A 20 -14.15 17.53 19.76
CA ASP A 20 -14.84 16.29 20.05
C ASP A 20 -16.00 16.03 19.07
N ASP A 21 -16.72 17.05 18.63
CA ASP A 21 -17.78 16.93 17.61
C ASP A 21 -17.21 16.66 16.21
N ASP A 22 -16.09 17.26 15.86
CA ASP A 22 -15.43 17.02 14.58
C ASP A 22 -14.72 15.65 14.57
N ALA A 23 -14.01 15.29 15.62
CA ALA A 23 -13.43 13.97 15.81
C ALA A 23 -14.48 12.85 15.84
N ARG A 24 -15.67 13.09 16.41
CA ARG A 24 -16.79 12.14 16.41
C ARG A 24 -17.35 11.95 15.00
N ARG A 25 -17.52 13.03 14.22
CA ARG A 25 -17.99 12.95 12.82
C ARG A 25 -16.98 12.23 11.92
N HIS A 26 -15.71 12.58 12.00
CA HIS A 26 -14.64 11.92 11.26
C HIS A 26 -14.43 10.46 11.73
N GLY A 27 -14.50 10.18 13.02
CA GLY A 27 -14.44 8.83 13.58
C GLY A 27 -15.61 7.95 13.12
N ALA A 28 -16.83 8.49 13.04
CA ALA A 28 -18.00 7.75 12.54
C ALA A 28 -17.91 7.48 11.04
N ALA A 29 -17.50 8.48 10.23
CA ALA A 29 -17.30 8.33 8.81
C ALA A 29 -16.19 7.31 8.50
N ARG A 30 -15.11 7.34 9.26
CA ARG A 30 -13.99 6.40 9.11
C ARG A 30 -14.38 4.98 9.52
N ARG A 31 -15.13 4.79 10.61
CA ARG A 31 -15.68 3.48 10.97
C ARG A 31 -16.61 2.95 9.89
N ALA A 32 -17.51 3.77 9.36
CA ALA A 32 -18.40 3.40 8.27
C ALA A 32 -17.61 3.02 6.99
N LEU A 33 -16.47 3.67 6.72
CA LEU A 33 -15.60 3.31 5.60
C LEU A 33 -14.94 1.94 5.83
N VAL A 34 -14.42 1.69 7.03
CA VAL A 34 -13.82 0.38 7.39
C VAL A 34 -14.86 -0.73 7.32
N ASP A 35 -16.07 -0.48 7.84
CA ASP A 35 -17.15 -1.48 7.80
C ASP A 35 -17.62 -1.75 6.36
N ARG A 36 -17.69 -0.71 5.51
CA ARG A 36 -17.96 -0.90 4.07
C ARG A 36 -16.86 -1.69 3.37
N ALA A 37 -15.59 -1.38 3.66
CA ALA A 37 -14.45 -2.11 3.09
C ALA A 37 -14.43 -3.58 3.52
N ARG A 38 -14.76 -3.87 4.78
CA ARG A 38 -14.93 -5.24 5.28
C ARG A 38 -16.07 -5.96 4.56
N ALA A 39 -17.24 -5.34 4.53
CA ALA A 39 -18.42 -5.89 3.87
C ALA A 39 -18.17 -6.14 2.37
N ALA A 40 -17.46 -5.23 1.68
CA ALA A 40 -17.03 -5.41 0.30
C ALA A 40 -16.09 -6.63 0.15
N GLY A 41 -15.12 -6.78 1.07
CA GLY A 41 -14.25 -7.96 1.11
C GLY A 41 -15.02 -9.27 1.33
N ASP A 42 -15.98 -9.27 2.26
CA ASP A 42 -16.83 -10.45 2.54
C ASP A 42 -17.69 -10.82 1.33
N ARG A 43 -18.23 -9.84 0.61
CA ARG A 43 -18.99 -10.06 -0.65
C ARG A 43 -18.11 -10.42 -1.85
N GLY A 44 -16.76 -10.33 -1.71
CA GLY A 44 -15.84 -10.58 -2.81
C GLY A 44 -15.68 -9.43 -3.80
N GLU A 45 -16.14 -8.23 -3.46
CA GLU A 45 -15.96 -7.02 -4.28
C GLU A 45 -14.51 -6.48 -4.25
N GLY A 46 -13.74 -6.85 -3.23
CA GLY A 46 -12.31 -6.60 -3.09
C GLY A 46 -11.61 -7.83 -2.53
N LEU A 47 -10.54 -8.23 -3.15
CA LEU A 47 -9.75 -9.39 -2.77
C LEU A 47 -8.39 -8.95 -2.29
N ARG A 48 -7.91 -9.54 -1.19
CA ARG A 48 -6.55 -9.34 -0.69
C ARG A 48 -5.68 -10.50 -1.12
N THR A 49 -4.64 -10.25 -1.89
CA THR A 49 -3.72 -11.27 -2.39
C THR A 49 -2.31 -10.70 -2.60
N HIS A 50 -1.31 -11.57 -2.67
CA HIS A 50 0.01 -11.19 -3.12
C HIS A 50 0.00 -10.99 -4.63
N VAL A 51 0.34 -9.80 -5.10
CA VAL A 51 0.35 -9.45 -6.52
C VAL A 51 1.34 -8.33 -6.79
N LEU A 52 1.91 -8.26 -7.97
CA LEU A 52 2.95 -7.31 -8.40
C LEU A 52 4.27 -7.45 -7.62
N ARG A 53 4.22 -7.48 -6.32
CA ARG A 53 5.34 -7.57 -5.37
C ARG A 53 5.05 -8.65 -4.32
N PRO A 54 6.03 -9.11 -3.52
CA PRO A 54 5.81 -10.07 -2.45
C PRO A 54 5.10 -9.44 -1.23
N THR A 55 4.14 -8.55 -1.49
CA THR A 55 3.28 -7.90 -0.52
C THR A 55 1.83 -8.07 -0.93
N ARG A 56 0.92 -8.01 0.05
CA ARG A 56 -0.51 -8.11 -0.22
C ARG A 56 -1.09 -6.78 -0.63
N HIS A 57 -1.90 -6.82 -1.69
CA HIS A 57 -2.66 -5.70 -2.20
C HIS A 57 -4.15 -6.02 -2.18
N LEU A 58 -4.98 -4.99 -2.22
CA LEU A 58 -6.39 -5.12 -2.51
C LEU A 58 -6.58 -4.99 -4.02
N VAL A 59 -7.22 -5.99 -4.62
CA VAL A 59 -7.50 -6.05 -6.05
C VAL A 59 -8.99 -6.31 -6.29
N ARG A 60 -9.51 -5.85 -7.42
CA ARG A 60 -10.84 -6.22 -7.87
C ARG A 60 -10.83 -7.67 -8.36
N PRO A 61 -11.92 -8.43 -8.19
CA PRO A 61 -12.01 -9.80 -8.74
C PRO A 61 -11.70 -9.87 -10.22
N ASP A 62 -12.24 -8.93 -11.02
CA ASP A 62 -12.03 -8.85 -12.46
C ASP A 62 -10.56 -8.65 -12.86
N ASP A 63 -9.75 -8.09 -11.96
CA ASP A 63 -8.35 -7.80 -12.21
C ASP A 63 -7.42 -8.88 -11.62
N ALA A 64 -7.89 -9.67 -10.68
CA ALA A 64 -7.04 -10.57 -9.90
C ALA A 64 -6.30 -11.58 -10.79
N ARG A 65 -7.01 -12.20 -11.75
CA ARG A 65 -6.43 -13.26 -12.58
C ARG A 65 -5.32 -12.75 -13.48
N TRP A 66 -5.59 -11.73 -14.29
CA TRP A 66 -4.60 -11.22 -15.23
C TRP A 66 -3.41 -10.56 -14.54
N LEU A 67 -3.63 -9.83 -13.42
CA LEU A 67 -2.54 -9.25 -12.63
C LEU A 67 -1.64 -10.32 -12.04
N LEU A 68 -2.19 -11.41 -11.53
CA LEU A 68 -1.41 -12.54 -11.00
C LEU A 68 -0.64 -13.25 -12.13
N GLU A 69 -1.27 -13.54 -13.27
CA GLU A 69 -0.59 -14.16 -14.41
C GLU A 69 0.56 -13.29 -14.93
N LEU A 70 0.36 -11.98 -14.97
CA LEU A 70 1.39 -11.03 -15.39
C LEU A 70 2.57 -10.98 -14.40
N SER A 71 2.29 -10.93 -13.09
CA SER A 71 3.29 -10.59 -12.07
C SER A 71 3.89 -11.78 -11.34
N ALA A 72 3.17 -12.90 -11.17
CA ALA A 72 3.61 -14.04 -10.37
C ALA A 72 4.97 -14.61 -10.79
N PRO A 73 5.32 -14.75 -12.10
CA PRO A 73 6.64 -15.28 -12.49
C PRO A 73 7.79 -14.48 -11.89
N ARG A 74 7.69 -13.15 -11.86
CA ARG A 74 8.73 -12.28 -11.28
C ARG A 74 8.78 -12.36 -9.78
N VAL A 75 7.62 -12.41 -9.12
CA VAL A 75 7.57 -12.55 -7.65
C VAL A 75 8.16 -13.88 -7.23
N HIS A 76 7.87 -14.97 -7.95
CA HIS A 76 8.49 -16.28 -7.69
C HIS A 76 10.01 -16.25 -7.88
N GLN A 77 10.48 -15.59 -8.94
CA GLN A 77 11.92 -15.43 -9.20
C GLN A 77 12.60 -14.66 -8.04
N ALA A 78 12.01 -13.55 -7.61
CA ALA A 78 12.53 -12.74 -6.51
C ALA A 78 12.57 -13.53 -5.19
N ASN A 79 11.56 -14.37 -4.93
CA ASN A 79 11.46 -15.19 -3.73
C ASN A 79 12.22 -16.50 -3.79
N GLY A 80 12.84 -16.85 -4.91
CA GLY A 80 13.44 -18.17 -5.14
C GLY A 80 14.44 -18.62 -4.07
N THR A 81 15.27 -17.72 -3.55
CA THR A 81 16.21 -18.01 -2.47
C THR A 81 15.48 -18.28 -1.15
N LEU A 82 14.49 -17.45 -0.82
CA LEU A 82 13.70 -17.61 0.41
C LEU A 82 12.87 -18.90 0.39
N TYR A 83 12.27 -19.24 -0.75
CA TYR A 83 11.56 -20.51 -0.92
C TYR A 83 12.46 -21.72 -0.61
N ARG A 84 13.71 -21.71 -1.10
CA ARG A 84 14.68 -22.79 -0.80
C ARG A 84 15.05 -22.83 0.68
N GLN A 85 15.26 -21.68 1.31
CA GLN A 85 15.63 -21.59 2.72
C GLN A 85 14.54 -22.13 3.66
N VAL A 86 13.27 -21.92 3.30
CA VAL A 86 12.13 -22.40 4.11
C VAL A 86 11.53 -23.72 3.63
N GLY A 87 12.18 -24.38 2.64
CA GLY A 87 11.73 -25.69 2.14
C GLY A 87 10.46 -25.67 1.29
N THR A 88 10.10 -24.51 0.70
CA THR A 88 8.86 -24.35 -0.08
C THR A 88 9.13 -24.01 -1.55
N ALA A 89 10.19 -24.58 -2.11
CA ALA A 89 10.63 -24.29 -3.49
C ALA A 89 9.65 -24.75 -4.59
N GLY A 90 8.70 -25.62 -4.27
CA GLY A 90 7.67 -26.14 -5.17
C GLY A 90 6.33 -26.30 -4.46
N HIS A 91 5.32 -26.78 -5.19
CA HIS A 91 4.13 -27.33 -4.58
C HIS A 91 4.51 -28.65 -3.93
N GLY A 92 4.12 -28.81 -2.70
CA GLY A 92 4.33 -30.02 -1.93
C GLY A 92 3.01 -30.47 -1.26
N PRO A 93 3.06 -31.58 -0.54
CA PRO A 93 1.89 -32.09 0.17
C PRO A 93 1.23 -31.06 1.10
N GLU A 94 1.99 -30.08 1.59
CA GLU A 94 1.48 -28.99 2.42
C GLU A 94 0.55 -28.09 1.61
N THR A 95 0.91 -27.76 0.38
CA THR A 95 0.07 -26.96 -0.53
C THR A 95 -1.20 -27.74 -0.88
N ASP A 96 -1.09 -29.04 -1.20
CA ASP A 96 -2.23 -29.87 -1.54
C ASP A 96 -3.24 -29.95 -0.39
N LEU A 97 -2.75 -30.15 0.85
CA LEU A 97 -3.59 -30.15 2.04
C LEU A 97 -4.31 -28.82 2.27
N VAL A 98 -3.57 -27.70 2.10
CA VAL A 98 -4.14 -26.36 2.24
C VAL A 98 -5.22 -26.10 1.17
N VAL A 99 -4.94 -26.43 -0.09
CA VAL A 99 -5.87 -26.25 -1.20
C VAL A 99 -7.14 -27.08 -0.99
N ALA A 100 -7.01 -28.36 -0.66
CA ALA A 100 -8.15 -29.23 -0.35
C ALA A 100 -9.01 -28.66 0.79
N ALA A 101 -8.38 -28.17 1.85
CA ALA A 101 -9.09 -27.63 3.00
C ALA A 101 -9.89 -26.36 2.68
N VAL A 102 -9.36 -25.46 1.82
CA VAL A 102 -10.07 -24.22 1.45
C VAL A 102 -11.14 -24.45 0.39
N GLN A 103 -11.05 -25.54 -0.39
CA GLN A 103 -12.13 -25.98 -1.30
C GLN A 103 -13.37 -26.45 -0.53
N GLU A 104 -13.20 -27.00 0.66
CA GLU A 104 -14.34 -27.38 1.52
C GLU A 104 -15.05 -26.13 2.10
N ARG A 105 -14.25 -25.18 2.62
CA ARG A 105 -14.71 -23.89 3.16
C ARG A 105 -13.54 -22.93 3.38
N PRO A 106 -13.78 -21.62 3.51
CA PRO A 106 -12.76 -20.68 3.93
C PRO A 106 -12.12 -21.08 5.28
N ARG A 107 -10.79 -20.91 5.39
CA ARG A 107 -9.98 -21.29 6.57
C ARG A 107 -9.12 -20.11 7.04
N THR A 108 -9.03 -19.95 8.34
CA THR A 108 -8.06 -19.03 8.94
C THR A 108 -6.65 -19.60 8.85
N ARG A 109 -5.64 -18.74 8.94
CA ARG A 109 -4.24 -19.18 8.99
C ARG A 109 -3.97 -20.16 10.14
N ARG A 110 -4.63 -19.98 11.28
CA ARG A 110 -4.51 -20.84 12.45
C ARG A 110 -5.08 -22.24 12.18
N GLU A 111 -6.24 -22.32 11.54
CA GLU A 111 -6.83 -23.61 11.15
C GLU A 111 -5.93 -24.37 10.16
N LEU A 112 -5.35 -23.66 9.18
CA LEU A 112 -4.42 -24.27 8.23
C LEU A 112 -3.14 -24.77 8.90
N ALA A 113 -2.58 -24.03 9.85
CA ALA A 113 -1.45 -24.50 10.66
C ALA A 113 -1.81 -25.77 11.45
N GLY A 114 -2.97 -25.79 12.10
CA GLY A 114 -3.46 -26.96 12.84
C GLY A 114 -3.70 -28.17 11.94
N LEU A 115 -4.27 -27.98 10.74
CA LEU A 115 -4.45 -29.02 9.75
C LEU A 115 -3.11 -29.65 9.34
N LEU A 116 -2.13 -28.83 9.01
CA LEU A 116 -0.80 -29.32 8.62
C LEU A 116 -0.13 -30.07 9.75
N ALA A 117 -0.21 -29.59 10.99
CA ALA A 117 0.31 -30.29 12.17
C ALA A 117 -0.37 -31.65 12.39
N ALA A 118 -1.69 -31.74 12.24
CA ALA A 118 -2.44 -32.98 12.34
C ALA A 118 -2.05 -34.03 11.29
N HIS A 119 -1.52 -33.62 10.14
CA HIS A 119 -0.99 -34.49 9.10
C HIS A 119 0.53 -34.75 9.22
N GLY A 120 1.13 -34.42 10.36
CA GLY A 120 2.56 -34.64 10.59
C GLY A 120 3.48 -33.69 9.81
N ARG A 121 2.95 -32.55 9.37
CA ARG A 121 3.64 -31.53 8.58
C ARG A 121 3.53 -30.13 9.22
N PRO A 122 4.00 -29.97 10.47
CA PRO A 122 3.84 -28.70 11.17
C PRO A 122 4.60 -27.58 10.44
N LEU A 123 3.87 -26.55 10.03
CA LEU A 123 4.41 -25.31 9.47
C LEU A 123 3.80 -24.11 10.19
N GLU A 124 4.67 -23.22 10.64
CA GLU A 124 4.30 -22.01 11.36
C GLU A 124 5.09 -20.79 10.85
N GLY A 125 4.73 -19.64 11.38
CA GLY A 125 5.47 -18.40 11.14
C GLY A 125 5.72 -18.12 9.65
N ILE A 126 6.98 -17.89 9.31
CA ILE A 126 7.38 -17.45 7.97
C ILE A 126 7.23 -18.57 6.92
N ALA A 127 7.50 -19.83 7.28
CA ALA A 127 7.41 -20.97 6.36
C ALA A 127 5.96 -21.17 5.86
N LEU A 128 4.98 -21.18 6.76
CA LEU A 128 3.56 -21.21 6.38
C LEU A 128 3.20 -19.98 5.54
N GLY A 129 3.77 -18.79 5.87
CA GLY A 129 3.56 -17.58 5.09
C GLY A 129 3.97 -17.75 3.62
N TYR A 130 5.09 -18.40 3.36
CA TYR A 130 5.57 -18.64 1.99
C TYR A 130 4.78 -19.71 1.24
N VAL A 131 4.30 -20.75 1.91
CA VAL A 131 3.38 -21.73 1.29
C VAL A 131 2.10 -21.03 0.84
N LEU A 132 1.48 -20.23 1.72
CA LEU A 132 0.26 -19.50 1.41
C LEU A 132 0.47 -18.46 0.30
N MET A 133 1.56 -17.66 0.38
CA MET A 133 1.90 -16.68 -0.66
C MET A 133 2.10 -17.34 -2.02
N ARG A 134 2.80 -18.48 -2.07
CA ARG A 134 2.99 -19.22 -3.30
C ARG A 134 1.65 -19.68 -3.88
N ALA A 135 0.80 -20.26 -3.05
CA ALA A 135 -0.52 -20.70 -3.47
C ALA A 135 -1.43 -19.53 -3.93
N GLU A 136 -1.31 -18.34 -3.32
CA GLU A 136 -1.99 -17.14 -3.82
C GLU A 136 -1.44 -16.70 -5.19
N LEU A 137 -0.13 -16.66 -5.38
CA LEU A 137 0.51 -16.30 -6.67
C LEU A 137 0.16 -17.29 -7.78
N ASP A 138 0.04 -18.57 -7.44
CA ASP A 138 -0.31 -19.65 -8.38
C ASP A 138 -1.84 -19.76 -8.59
N ARG A 139 -2.62 -18.82 -8.04
CA ARG A 139 -4.09 -18.76 -8.18
C ARG A 139 -4.82 -20.00 -7.64
N LEU A 140 -4.28 -20.58 -6.59
CA LEU A 140 -4.95 -21.65 -5.85
C LEU A 140 -5.76 -21.11 -4.67
N LEU A 141 -5.29 -20.02 -4.07
CA LEU A 141 -5.89 -19.33 -2.93
C LEU A 141 -6.10 -17.85 -3.21
N VAL A 142 -7.03 -17.29 -2.46
CA VAL A 142 -7.24 -15.84 -2.34
C VAL A 142 -7.84 -15.54 -0.96
N SER A 143 -7.95 -14.29 -0.56
CA SER A 143 -8.65 -13.96 0.70
C SER A 143 -10.11 -14.42 0.64
N GLY A 144 -10.56 -15.06 1.71
CA GLY A 144 -11.96 -15.38 1.96
C GLY A 144 -12.69 -14.29 2.77
N PRO A 145 -13.98 -14.50 3.10
CA PRO A 145 -14.70 -13.69 4.05
C PRO A 145 -14.01 -13.68 5.42
N LEU A 146 -14.22 -12.63 6.20
CA LEU A 146 -13.68 -12.57 7.55
C LEU A 146 -14.38 -13.59 8.47
N ASP A 147 -13.61 -14.24 9.34
CA ASP A 147 -14.12 -14.99 10.49
C ASP A 147 -13.93 -14.12 11.73
N GLY A 148 -14.96 -13.39 12.10
CA GLY A 148 -14.88 -12.35 13.12
C GLY A 148 -13.89 -11.24 12.72
N LYS A 149 -12.77 -11.16 13.42
CA LYS A 149 -11.66 -10.23 13.09
C LYS A 149 -10.52 -10.89 12.31
N GLN A 150 -10.61 -12.19 12.05
CA GLN A 150 -9.54 -12.95 11.42
C GLN A 150 -9.70 -13.02 9.91
N GLN A 151 -8.60 -12.90 9.21
CA GLN A 151 -8.54 -13.12 7.77
C GLN A 151 -8.63 -14.62 7.48
N THR A 152 -9.39 -14.97 6.45
CA THR A 152 -9.43 -16.34 5.93
C THR A 152 -8.83 -16.42 4.54
N TYR A 153 -8.59 -17.65 4.09
CA TYR A 153 -8.24 -18.02 2.73
C TYR A 153 -9.38 -18.86 2.16
N ALA A 154 -9.67 -18.66 0.89
CA ALA A 154 -10.67 -19.39 0.12
C ALA A 154 -10.05 -19.91 -1.18
N ALA A 155 -10.69 -20.86 -1.84
CA ALA A 155 -10.30 -21.27 -3.17
C ALA A 155 -10.42 -20.09 -4.15
N PHE A 156 -9.44 -19.97 -5.04
CA PHE A 156 -9.34 -18.82 -5.94
C PHE A 156 -10.54 -18.73 -6.89
N ASP A 157 -10.88 -19.85 -7.53
CA ASP A 157 -11.94 -19.88 -8.54
C ASP A 157 -13.36 -19.66 -7.97
N ASP A 158 -13.53 -19.85 -6.64
CA ASP A 158 -14.82 -19.55 -5.98
C ASP A 158 -15.06 -18.04 -5.85
N ARG A 159 -14.00 -17.23 -5.91
CA ARG A 159 -14.07 -15.79 -5.65
C ARG A 159 -13.64 -14.92 -6.82
N VAL A 160 -13.01 -15.49 -7.83
CA VAL A 160 -12.51 -14.78 -9.01
C VAL A 160 -13.27 -15.28 -10.22
N PRO A 161 -14.01 -14.42 -10.93
CA PRO A 161 -14.73 -14.80 -12.11
C PRO A 161 -13.80 -15.39 -13.17
N PRO A 162 -14.29 -16.28 -14.03
CA PRO A 162 -13.51 -16.79 -15.15
C PRO A 162 -13.20 -15.68 -16.16
N GLY A 163 -12.10 -15.84 -16.90
CA GLY A 163 -11.64 -14.85 -17.87
C GLY A 163 -10.68 -13.80 -17.27
N TYR A 164 -10.37 -12.79 -18.06
CA TYR A 164 -9.38 -11.76 -17.73
C TYR A 164 -10.00 -10.38 -17.49
N GLY A 165 -11.31 -10.31 -17.24
CA GLY A 165 -11.99 -9.04 -17.06
C GLY A 165 -11.84 -8.14 -18.30
N PRO A 166 -11.29 -6.91 -18.15
CA PRO A 166 -11.18 -5.95 -19.25
C PRO A 166 -10.26 -6.40 -20.40
N LEU A 167 -9.40 -7.42 -20.19
CA LEU A 167 -8.50 -7.96 -21.21
C LEU A 167 -9.06 -9.15 -21.99
N GLY A 168 -10.30 -9.58 -21.70
CA GLY A 168 -10.96 -10.70 -22.36
C GLY A 168 -10.54 -12.07 -21.83
N GLU A 169 -10.76 -13.12 -22.61
CA GLU A 169 -10.54 -14.51 -22.20
C GLU A 169 -9.07 -14.97 -22.35
N ARG A 170 -8.29 -14.29 -23.15
CA ARG A 170 -6.90 -14.65 -23.40
C ARG A 170 -5.95 -13.64 -22.77
N PHE A 171 -4.96 -14.18 -22.06
CA PHE A 171 -3.88 -13.39 -21.51
C PHE A 171 -2.90 -13.00 -22.64
N ASP A 172 -2.82 -11.70 -22.90
CA ASP A 172 -1.78 -11.09 -23.73
C ASP A 172 -0.89 -10.26 -22.80
N ARG A 173 0.38 -10.65 -22.71
CA ARG A 173 1.34 -9.99 -21.82
C ARG A 173 1.55 -8.51 -22.16
N ASP A 174 1.63 -8.16 -23.44
CA ASP A 174 1.81 -6.78 -23.85
C ASP A 174 0.56 -5.93 -23.55
N ALA A 175 -0.62 -6.44 -23.86
CA ALA A 175 -1.89 -5.79 -23.50
C ALA A 175 -2.02 -5.61 -21.97
N ALA A 176 -1.61 -6.59 -21.18
CA ALA A 176 -1.63 -6.51 -19.73
C ALA A 176 -0.63 -5.46 -19.18
N LEU A 177 0.56 -5.37 -19.75
CA LEU A 177 1.55 -4.33 -19.39
C LEU A 177 1.04 -2.93 -19.73
N VAL A 178 0.45 -2.74 -20.89
CA VAL A 178 -0.18 -1.50 -21.35
C VAL A 178 -1.30 -1.10 -20.40
N GLU A 179 -2.23 -2.01 -20.08
CA GLU A 179 -3.34 -1.74 -19.18
C GLU A 179 -2.86 -1.38 -17.77
N LEU A 180 -1.85 -2.09 -17.25
CA LEU A 180 -1.27 -1.78 -15.96
C LEU A 180 -0.66 -0.36 -15.94
N LEU A 181 0.12 -0.02 -16.96
CA LEU A 181 0.76 1.29 -17.07
C LEU A 181 -0.26 2.42 -17.23
N ARG A 182 -1.29 2.21 -18.07
CA ARG A 182 -2.38 3.17 -18.26
C ARG A 182 -3.06 3.49 -16.93
N ARG A 183 -3.43 2.47 -16.14
CA ARG A 183 -4.05 2.64 -14.81
C ARG A 183 -3.12 3.31 -13.81
N TYR A 184 -1.84 2.96 -13.84
CA TYR A 184 -0.86 3.59 -12.98
C TYR A 184 -0.77 5.09 -13.29
N LEU A 185 -0.58 5.49 -14.54
CA LEU A 185 -0.48 6.89 -14.93
C LEU A 185 -1.79 7.65 -14.67
N ALA A 186 -2.96 7.04 -14.91
CA ALA A 186 -4.25 7.64 -14.59
C ALA A 186 -4.42 7.95 -13.11
N SER A 187 -3.82 7.16 -12.23
CA SER A 187 -3.95 7.33 -10.78
C SER A 187 -2.83 8.16 -10.14
N ARG A 188 -1.67 8.29 -10.80
CA ARG A 188 -0.48 8.99 -10.29
C ARG A 188 -0.18 10.29 -11.02
N ALA A 189 -0.91 10.60 -12.07
CA ALA A 189 -0.74 11.72 -12.99
C ALA A 189 0.61 11.70 -13.73
N TYR A 190 1.73 11.66 -13.03
CA TYR A 190 3.08 11.68 -13.59
C TYR A 190 3.96 10.62 -12.96
N ALA A 191 4.83 9.99 -13.76
CA ALA A 191 5.82 9.05 -13.25
C ALA A 191 7.03 8.93 -14.18
N THR A 192 8.17 8.55 -13.63
CA THR A 192 9.31 8.09 -14.40
C THR A 192 9.21 6.58 -14.68
N VAL A 193 10.01 6.08 -15.63
CA VAL A 193 10.12 4.64 -15.88
C VAL A 193 10.55 3.87 -14.64
N LYS A 194 11.41 4.47 -13.80
CA LYS A 194 11.87 3.83 -12.57
C LYS A 194 10.80 3.82 -11.47
N ASP A 195 9.94 4.83 -11.41
CA ASP A 195 8.82 4.83 -10.47
C ASP A 195 7.89 3.65 -10.76
N VAL A 196 7.48 3.50 -12.01
CA VAL A 196 6.62 2.38 -12.44
C VAL A 196 7.28 1.04 -12.18
N ALA A 197 8.57 0.89 -12.53
CA ALA A 197 9.31 -0.36 -12.33
C ALA A 197 9.42 -0.72 -10.84
N GLN A 198 9.70 0.25 -9.98
CA GLN A 198 9.78 0.03 -8.53
C GLN A 198 8.41 -0.35 -7.94
N TRP A 199 7.36 0.35 -8.33
CA TRP A 199 6.01 0.10 -7.84
C TRP A 199 5.49 -1.27 -8.28
N SER A 200 5.62 -1.58 -9.57
CA SER A 200 5.07 -2.80 -10.18
C SER A 200 5.92 -4.05 -9.97
N GLY A 201 7.22 -3.88 -9.69
CA GLY A 201 8.20 -4.97 -9.68
C GLY A 201 8.63 -5.43 -11.07
N PHE A 202 8.18 -4.78 -12.16
CA PHE A 202 8.61 -5.10 -13.52
C PHE A 202 9.97 -4.51 -13.87
N THR A 203 10.55 -4.96 -14.99
CA THR A 203 11.82 -4.42 -15.48
C THR A 203 11.63 -3.05 -16.13
N LEU A 204 12.70 -2.26 -16.16
CA LEU A 204 12.72 -1.03 -16.97
C LEU A 204 12.40 -1.29 -18.44
N THR A 205 12.79 -2.48 -18.95
CA THR A 205 12.49 -2.90 -20.33
C THR A 205 10.99 -3.14 -20.51
N ASP A 206 10.33 -3.82 -19.57
CA ASP A 206 8.88 -4.02 -19.62
C ASP A 206 8.12 -2.69 -19.62
N VAL A 207 8.54 -1.75 -18.75
CA VAL A 207 7.88 -0.43 -18.65
C VAL A 207 8.09 0.39 -19.94
N ARG A 208 9.31 0.39 -20.50
CA ARG A 208 9.57 1.08 -21.77
C ARG A 208 8.75 0.47 -22.91
N ARG A 209 8.68 -0.88 -22.98
CA ARG A 209 7.84 -1.54 -23.97
C ARG A 209 6.38 -1.15 -23.85
N ALA A 210 5.85 -1.06 -22.64
CA ALA A 210 4.47 -0.60 -22.43
C ALA A 210 4.26 0.86 -22.87
N LEU A 211 5.25 1.74 -22.64
CA LEU A 211 5.22 3.13 -23.14
C LEU A 211 5.24 3.17 -24.67
N ASP A 212 6.13 2.38 -25.31
CA ASP A 212 6.21 2.28 -26.77
C ASP A 212 4.89 1.78 -27.38
N LEU A 213 4.18 0.89 -26.70
CA LEU A 213 2.90 0.35 -27.16
C LEU A 213 1.72 1.30 -26.89
N LEU A 214 1.82 2.18 -25.90
CA LEU A 214 0.84 3.23 -25.65
C LEU A 214 0.93 4.38 -26.67
N ASP A 215 2.11 4.54 -27.30
CA ASP A 215 2.36 5.49 -28.38
C ASP A 215 1.81 6.90 -28.08
N ASP A 216 0.81 7.34 -28.83
CA ASP A 216 0.20 8.66 -28.72
C ASP A 216 -0.72 8.82 -27.48
N GLU A 217 -1.01 7.76 -26.77
CA GLU A 217 -1.75 7.83 -25.49
C GLU A 217 -0.91 8.41 -24.34
N VAL A 218 0.40 8.57 -24.51
CA VAL A 218 1.29 9.08 -23.46
C VAL A 218 2.17 10.22 -23.95
N VAL A 219 2.50 11.13 -23.05
CA VAL A 219 3.35 12.29 -23.32
C VAL A 219 4.54 12.27 -22.36
N ALA A 220 5.73 12.45 -22.92
CA ALA A 220 6.94 12.69 -22.14
C ALA A 220 7.06 14.18 -21.77
N VAL A 221 7.29 14.45 -20.50
CA VAL A 221 7.43 15.80 -19.95
C VAL A 221 8.79 15.92 -19.25
N PRO A 222 9.61 16.93 -19.54
CA PRO A 222 10.84 17.15 -18.79
C PRO A 222 10.52 17.53 -17.35
N GLY A 223 11.26 16.96 -16.41
CA GLY A 223 11.18 17.36 -15.00
C GLY A 223 11.75 18.76 -14.79
N ALA A 224 11.27 19.44 -13.73
CA ALA A 224 11.75 20.76 -13.34
C ALA A 224 11.96 20.84 -11.82
N GLY A 225 12.73 21.80 -11.33
CA GLY A 225 12.99 21.98 -9.91
C GLY A 225 13.64 20.73 -9.29
N ALA A 226 13.04 20.19 -8.26
CA ALA A 226 13.52 18.96 -7.62
C ALA A 226 13.55 17.74 -8.55
N LEU A 227 12.87 17.76 -9.67
CA LEU A 227 12.81 16.68 -10.66
C LEU A 227 13.67 16.98 -11.92
N ASP A 228 14.46 18.04 -11.91
CA ASP A 228 15.32 18.38 -13.04
C ASP A 228 16.21 17.19 -13.46
N GLY A 229 16.35 17.03 -14.78
CA GLY A 229 17.07 15.91 -15.40
C GLY A 229 16.30 14.60 -15.48
N LEU A 230 15.06 14.54 -15.00
CA LEU A 230 14.17 13.38 -15.16
C LEU A 230 13.24 13.58 -16.36
N THR A 231 12.85 12.46 -16.99
CA THR A 231 11.72 12.42 -17.93
C THR A 231 10.53 11.79 -17.20
N LEU A 232 9.44 12.54 -17.14
CA LEU A 232 8.17 12.12 -16.58
C LEU A 232 7.21 11.74 -17.71
N TRP A 233 6.40 10.74 -17.48
CA TRP A 233 5.37 10.28 -18.40
C TRP A 233 4.00 10.50 -17.80
N ARG A 234 3.05 10.92 -18.60
CA ARG A 234 1.64 11.06 -18.25
C ARG A 234 0.75 10.57 -19.38
N LEU A 235 -0.51 10.32 -19.10
CA LEU A 235 -1.48 10.11 -20.19
C LEU A 235 -1.68 11.43 -20.97
N ALA A 236 -1.86 11.32 -22.28
CA ALA A 236 -2.26 12.41 -23.14
C ALA A 236 -3.69 12.83 -22.78
N ASP A 237 -3.95 14.14 -22.74
CA ASP A 237 -5.29 14.68 -22.51
C ASP A 237 -5.88 15.14 -23.86
N PRO A 238 -7.16 14.79 -24.21
CA PRO A 238 -7.81 15.31 -25.40
C PRO A 238 -7.93 16.85 -25.31
N GLY A 239 -7.00 17.56 -25.86
CA GLY A 239 -6.91 19.01 -25.76
C GLY A 239 -5.58 19.52 -25.23
N ASP A 240 -4.60 18.63 -25.14
CA ASP A 240 -3.24 18.94 -24.70
C ASP A 240 -2.63 20.09 -25.53
N ARG A 241 -2.82 21.27 -25.02
CA ARG A 241 -1.80 22.28 -25.16
C ARG A 241 -0.72 21.89 -24.16
N VAL A 242 0.51 21.73 -24.66
CA VAL A 242 1.69 21.44 -23.81
C VAL A 242 1.54 22.19 -22.50
N LEU A 243 1.21 21.47 -21.43
CA LEU A 243 1.16 22.08 -20.11
C LEU A 243 2.59 22.50 -19.81
N ASP A 244 2.79 23.81 -19.68
CA ASP A 244 4.05 24.35 -19.21
C ASP A 244 4.36 23.65 -17.85
N PRO A 245 5.49 22.95 -17.71
CA PRO A 245 5.83 22.28 -16.46
C PRO A 245 6.02 23.26 -15.27
N ALA A 246 6.17 24.56 -15.56
CA ALA A 246 6.29 25.58 -14.52
C ALA A 246 5.06 25.67 -13.58
N PRO A 247 3.80 25.50 -14.03
CA PRO A 247 2.67 25.42 -13.12
C PRO A 247 2.66 24.19 -12.22
N LEU A 248 3.27 23.06 -12.65
CA LEU A 248 3.32 21.84 -11.82
C LEU A 248 4.21 22.01 -10.59
N VAL A 249 5.33 22.71 -10.72
CA VAL A 249 6.20 23.01 -9.59
C VAL A 249 5.53 24.01 -8.64
N GLY A 250 4.72 24.94 -9.17
CA GLY A 250 3.91 25.87 -8.36
C GLY A 250 2.68 25.22 -7.73
N ALA A 251 2.06 24.24 -8.41
CA ALA A 251 0.90 23.50 -7.89
C ALA A 251 1.26 22.45 -6.82
N LEU A 252 2.53 22.11 -6.72
CA LEU A 252 3.05 21.24 -5.66
C LEU A 252 3.62 22.04 -4.47
N ALA A 253 3.64 23.37 -4.55
CA ALA A 253 3.74 24.18 -3.35
C ALA A 253 2.48 23.89 -2.52
N PRO A 254 2.63 23.51 -1.24
CA PRO A 254 1.47 23.25 -0.41
C PRO A 254 0.58 24.50 -0.41
N ASP A 255 -0.60 24.42 -1.02
CA ASP A 255 -1.67 25.43 -0.92
C ASP A 255 -2.23 25.47 0.53
N GLY A 256 -1.52 24.85 1.47
CA GLY A 256 -1.90 24.79 2.87
C GLY A 256 -1.92 26.18 3.50
N ASP A 257 -2.98 26.46 4.24
CA ASP A 257 -2.99 27.58 5.16
C ASP A 257 -1.95 27.35 6.26
N PRO A 258 -0.86 28.12 6.36
CA PRO A 258 0.16 27.93 7.38
C PRO A 258 -0.40 27.97 8.81
N ALA A 259 -1.56 28.57 9.00
CA ALA A 259 -2.29 28.60 10.28
C ALA A 259 -3.10 27.32 10.52
N ARG A 260 -3.31 26.48 9.50
CA ARG A 260 -4.10 25.23 9.57
C ARG A 260 -3.43 24.11 8.76
N PRO A 261 -2.19 23.73 9.07
CA PRO A 261 -1.49 22.69 8.34
C PRO A 261 -2.20 21.34 8.50
N VAL A 262 -2.24 20.57 7.42
CA VAL A 262 -2.71 19.18 7.44
C VAL A 262 -1.52 18.29 7.75
N VAL A 263 -1.58 17.56 8.87
CA VAL A 263 -0.55 16.60 9.25
C VAL A 263 -1.05 15.18 9.04
N ASP A 264 -0.30 14.38 8.28
CA ASP A 264 -0.57 12.97 8.03
C ASP A 264 0.49 12.07 8.67
N LEU A 265 0.02 11.03 9.37
CA LEU A 265 0.86 9.96 9.91
C LEU A 265 0.85 8.77 8.95
N LEU A 266 1.80 8.77 8.02
CA LEU A 266 1.93 7.75 6.99
C LEU A 266 2.53 6.48 7.57
N GLN A 267 1.92 5.35 7.27
CA GLN A 267 2.39 4.02 7.68
C GLN A 267 3.49 3.52 6.75
N SER A 268 4.26 2.53 7.21
CA SER A 268 5.10 1.73 6.31
C SER A 268 4.26 1.16 5.19
N TYR A 269 4.78 1.13 3.99
CA TYR A 269 4.08 0.71 2.77
C TYR A 269 2.97 1.66 2.30
N ASP A 270 2.91 2.89 2.81
CA ASP A 270 2.00 3.90 2.26
C ASP A 270 2.26 4.12 0.76
N GLU A 271 1.19 4.27 -0.02
CA GLU A 271 1.29 4.42 -1.47
C GLU A 271 2.05 5.68 -1.90
N LEU A 272 2.10 6.73 -1.08
CA LEU A 272 2.96 7.89 -1.34
C LEU A 272 4.43 7.50 -1.52
N PHE A 273 4.90 6.52 -0.71
CA PHE A 273 6.27 6.02 -0.84
C PHE A 273 6.41 4.87 -1.82
N GLN A 274 5.39 4.03 -1.94
CA GLN A 274 5.48 2.83 -2.77
C GLN A 274 5.31 3.16 -4.25
N SER A 275 4.52 4.18 -4.57
CA SER A 275 4.22 4.56 -5.95
C SER A 275 5.38 5.26 -6.65
N PHE A 276 6.25 5.91 -5.91
CA PHE A 276 7.31 6.73 -6.49
C PHE A 276 8.69 6.24 -6.06
N GLY A 277 9.60 6.09 -7.01
CA GLY A 277 11.01 5.75 -6.80
C GLY A 277 11.88 7.00 -6.81
N GLU A 278 12.43 7.34 -7.98
CA GLU A 278 13.33 8.50 -8.11
C GLU A 278 12.60 9.84 -8.06
N SER A 279 11.33 9.90 -8.45
CA SER A 279 10.52 11.13 -8.36
C SER A 279 10.01 11.42 -6.95
N ARG A 280 10.12 10.49 -6.02
CA ARG A 280 9.72 10.66 -4.61
C ARG A 280 10.31 11.90 -3.95
N ARG A 281 11.47 12.34 -4.40
CA ARG A 281 12.13 13.54 -3.87
C ARG A 281 11.27 14.81 -3.90
N ILE A 282 10.21 14.83 -4.72
CA ILE A 282 9.28 15.96 -4.77
C ILE A 282 8.37 16.04 -3.52
N VAL A 283 8.11 14.90 -2.89
CA VAL A 283 7.28 14.81 -1.68
C VAL A 283 8.11 14.76 -0.40
N VAL A 284 9.39 15.05 -0.47
CA VAL A 284 10.31 15.11 0.69
C VAL A 284 10.85 16.53 0.80
N ALA A 285 10.66 17.15 1.94
CA ALA A 285 11.16 18.52 2.18
C ALA A 285 12.67 18.62 1.99
N ASP A 286 13.14 19.75 1.51
CA ASP A 286 14.56 20.02 1.33
C ASP A 286 15.34 19.80 2.63
N GLY A 287 16.49 19.14 2.52
CA GLY A 287 17.35 18.82 3.66
C GLY A 287 16.83 17.71 4.58
N VAL A 288 15.68 17.11 4.27
CA VAL A 288 15.17 15.95 5.01
C VAL A 288 15.85 14.68 4.51
N ASP A 289 16.79 14.17 5.27
CA ASP A 289 17.36 12.85 5.07
C ASP A 289 16.50 11.78 5.73
N LEU A 290 15.90 10.92 4.94
CA LEU A 290 15.13 9.76 5.40
C LEU A 290 16.02 8.52 5.59
N GLY A 291 17.33 8.63 5.30
CA GLY A 291 18.33 7.56 5.37
C GLY A 291 18.36 6.69 4.11
N ASP A 292 19.48 5.96 3.93
CA ASP A 292 19.77 5.14 2.72
C ASP A 292 18.76 4.04 2.43
N ARG A 293 17.95 3.66 3.40
CA ARG A 293 16.86 2.71 3.24
C ARG A 293 15.53 3.45 3.10
N LEU A 294 15.44 4.30 2.11
CA LEU A 294 14.20 4.90 1.60
C LEU A 294 13.29 3.80 1.06
N GLY A 295 12.86 2.96 1.90
CA GLY A 295 12.03 1.85 1.50
C GLY A 295 10.83 1.77 2.40
N SER A 296 10.18 0.75 2.18
CA SER A 296 8.94 0.22 2.63
C SER A 296 8.71 0.22 4.16
N PHE A 297 9.70 0.56 4.98
CA PHE A 297 9.62 0.36 6.43
C PHE A 297 9.65 1.67 7.25
N ILE A 298 9.38 2.79 6.60
CA ILE A 298 9.41 4.09 7.27
C ILE A 298 7.99 4.54 7.56
N HIS A 299 7.72 4.82 8.83
CA HIS A 299 6.57 5.61 9.22
C HIS A 299 6.95 7.08 9.07
N ALA A 300 6.23 7.85 8.28
CA ALA A 300 6.58 9.23 7.99
C ALA A 300 5.54 10.22 8.50
N VAL A 301 6.01 11.39 8.91
CA VAL A 301 5.17 12.56 9.14
C VAL A 301 5.20 13.40 7.88
N ALA A 302 4.04 13.65 7.29
CA ALA A 302 3.88 14.61 6.21
C ALA A 302 3.09 15.82 6.71
N VAL A 303 3.43 16.99 6.18
CA VAL A 303 2.70 18.25 6.39
C VAL A 303 2.32 18.77 5.01
N ASP A 304 1.03 18.95 4.77
CA ASP A 304 0.49 19.38 3.49
C ASP A 304 1.03 18.53 2.32
N GLY A 305 1.11 17.21 2.51
CA GLY A 305 1.61 16.25 1.53
C GLY A 305 3.12 16.17 1.39
N VAL A 306 3.91 16.97 2.15
CA VAL A 306 5.37 16.95 2.11
C VAL A 306 5.93 16.29 3.35
N VAL A 307 6.78 15.28 3.18
CA VAL A 307 7.42 14.55 4.27
C VAL A 307 8.45 15.42 4.96
N VAL A 308 8.27 15.63 6.26
CA VAL A 308 9.09 16.48 7.11
C VAL A 308 9.75 15.74 8.26
N GLY A 309 9.46 14.46 8.43
CA GLY A 309 10.00 13.67 9.53
C GLY A 309 9.53 12.24 9.53
N ARG A 310 9.74 11.57 10.65
CA ARG A 310 9.34 10.21 10.93
C ARG A 310 8.51 10.16 12.20
N TRP A 311 7.81 9.06 12.41
CA TRP A 311 7.18 8.77 13.68
C TRP A 311 7.31 7.29 14.01
N ARG A 312 7.20 7.00 15.29
CA ARG A 312 7.12 5.62 15.78
C ARG A 312 6.08 5.54 16.89
N TRP A 313 5.57 4.36 17.12
CA TRP A 313 4.78 4.08 18.31
C TRP A 313 5.58 3.23 19.28
N VAL A 314 5.36 3.46 20.55
CA VAL A 314 5.83 2.60 21.64
C VAL A 314 4.58 2.10 22.37
N VAL A 315 4.42 0.78 22.40
CA VAL A 315 3.31 0.15 23.11
C VAL A 315 3.70 0.04 24.58
N GLY A 316 3.07 0.84 25.42
CA GLY A 316 3.13 0.72 26.88
C GLY A 316 2.12 -0.31 27.39
N THR A 317 2.16 -0.59 28.70
CA THR A 317 1.23 -1.52 29.35
C THR A 317 -0.21 -1.02 29.41
N ARG A 318 -0.44 0.29 29.26
CA ARG A 318 -1.75 0.93 29.38
C ARG A 318 -2.09 1.91 28.26
N ASP A 319 -1.11 2.29 27.46
CA ASP A 319 -1.26 3.29 26.41
C ASP A 319 -0.31 3.06 25.24
N VAL A 320 -0.58 3.74 24.15
CA VAL A 320 0.31 3.81 22.98
C VAL A 320 0.86 5.24 22.92
N VAL A 321 2.17 5.36 23.01
CA VAL A 321 2.87 6.64 22.84
C VAL A 321 3.32 6.76 21.39
N VAL A 322 2.96 7.87 20.74
CA VAL A 322 3.43 8.21 19.39
C VAL A 322 4.51 9.29 19.52
N GLU A 323 5.70 8.96 19.06
CA GLU A 323 6.88 9.83 19.14
C GLU A 323 7.23 10.34 17.74
N PRO A 324 7.19 11.67 17.49
CA PRO A 324 7.66 12.24 16.25
C PRO A 324 9.18 12.42 16.28
N GLN A 325 9.79 12.27 15.13
CA GLN A 325 11.18 12.60 14.85
C GLN A 325 11.22 13.63 13.72
N TRP A 326 10.94 14.87 14.05
CA TRP A 326 10.99 15.98 13.11
C TRP A 326 12.41 16.15 12.54
N ARG A 327 12.52 16.32 11.23
CA ARG A 327 13.78 16.59 10.56
C ARG A 327 14.04 18.08 10.35
N ARG A 328 13.02 18.90 10.54
CA ARG A 328 13.09 20.35 10.72
C ARG A 328 12.30 20.74 11.96
N ALA A 329 12.51 21.94 12.49
CA ALA A 329 11.68 22.44 13.58
C ALA A 329 10.23 22.61 13.10
N PRO A 330 9.23 21.99 13.75
CA PRO A 330 7.83 22.23 13.42
C PRO A 330 7.40 23.61 13.93
N SER A 331 6.42 24.21 13.26
CA SER A 331 5.72 25.37 13.79
C SER A 331 4.77 24.95 14.94
N PRO A 332 4.32 25.89 15.78
CA PRO A 332 3.31 25.59 16.81
C PRO A 332 1.99 25.03 16.23
N ALA A 333 1.60 25.48 15.03
CA ALA A 333 0.41 24.97 14.33
C ALA A 333 0.61 23.52 13.86
N GLU A 334 1.78 23.16 13.34
CA GLU A 334 2.13 21.79 12.96
C GLU A 334 2.20 20.84 14.17
N GLU A 335 2.75 21.32 15.30
CA GLU A 335 2.75 20.54 16.54
C GLU A 335 1.31 20.27 17.02
N ALA A 336 0.45 21.27 16.99
CA ALA A 336 -0.95 21.12 17.38
C ALA A 336 -1.71 20.15 16.44
N ALA A 337 -1.49 20.28 15.14
CA ALA A 337 -2.08 19.37 14.14
C ALA A 337 -1.56 17.93 14.29
N PHE A 338 -0.29 17.74 14.60
CA PHE A 338 0.29 16.42 14.90
C PHE A 338 -0.40 15.78 16.11
N VAL A 339 -0.57 16.51 17.20
CA VAL A 339 -1.27 16.01 18.41
C VAL A 339 -2.71 15.59 18.06
N ALA A 340 -3.42 16.40 17.30
CA ALA A 340 -4.78 16.06 16.85
C ALA A 340 -4.83 14.78 16.04
N GLN A 341 -3.85 14.52 15.16
CA GLN A 341 -3.74 13.26 14.42
C GLN A 341 -3.43 12.06 15.32
N VAL A 342 -2.56 12.23 16.31
CA VAL A 342 -2.29 11.18 17.31
C VAL A 342 -3.55 10.80 18.06
N ASP A 343 -4.36 11.78 18.46
CA ASP A 343 -5.62 11.54 19.16
C ASP A 343 -6.65 10.85 18.26
N ALA A 344 -6.71 11.21 16.96
CA ALA A 344 -7.54 10.52 15.98
C ALA A 344 -7.11 9.05 15.79
N VAL A 345 -5.82 8.76 15.75
CA VAL A 345 -5.29 7.39 15.68
C VAL A 345 -5.65 6.59 16.94
N ARG A 346 -5.50 7.19 18.11
CA ARG A 346 -5.89 6.57 19.39
C ARG A 346 -7.39 6.28 19.46
N ALA A 347 -8.22 7.23 19.07
CA ALA A 347 -9.67 7.03 19.01
C ALA A 347 -10.08 5.92 18.03
N HIS A 348 -9.32 5.74 16.94
CA HIS A 348 -9.57 4.66 16.00
C HIS A 348 -9.21 3.28 16.57
N TRP A 349 -8.10 3.17 17.29
CA TRP A 349 -7.68 1.90 17.88
C TRP A 349 -8.52 1.52 19.10
N GLY A 350 -9.28 2.46 19.65
CA GLY A 350 -10.36 2.31 20.61
C GLY A 350 -10.22 1.18 21.61
N THR A 351 -9.23 1.18 22.43
CA THR A 351 -9.05 0.46 23.69
C THR A 351 -7.60 0.03 23.86
N PRO A 352 -7.03 0.01 25.06
CA PRO A 352 -5.69 -0.51 25.31
C PRO A 352 -5.56 -1.89 24.69
N LEU A 353 -4.49 -2.11 23.96
CA LEU A 353 -4.06 -3.45 23.57
C LEU A 353 -3.79 -4.22 24.88
N ALA A 354 -4.77 -5.01 25.31
CA ALA A 354 -4.61 -5.94 26.42
C ALA A 354 -3.83 -7.17 26.00
#